data_da317fc961c3806763b3d9d0dfdfe74c
#
_entry.id   da317fc961c3806763b3d9d0dfdfe74c
#
_cell.length_a   1.000
_cell.length_b   1.000
_cell.length_c   1.000
_cell.angle_alpha   90.00
_cell.angle_beta   90.00
_cell.angle_gamma   90.00
#
_symmetry.space_group_name_H-M   'P 1'
#
loop_
_entity.id
_entity.type
_entity.pdbx_description
1 polymer ?
#
loop_
_entity_poly.entity_id
_entity_poly.type
_entity_poly.pdbx_seq_one_letter_code
_entity_poly.pdbx_strand_id
1 'polypeptide(L)'
;MQQRKAGRPSGTDGSDFSYRMVVDSRYTKVAKGKSRHKALIFIQGIFQLIELLYVVLPISKGKDPNMLAASSSVIGLISLLIGELGRRRSRAGFLRFYLAMSTIAVLLSIFCAVSSRSTLEVIQNPAEWETKKFELIETTVLLLGLLVQMFTISTVISLISNMSPPKKAS
;
A
#
# COMPACT_ATOMS: atom_id res chain seq x y z
N MET A 1 33.47 18.91 -51.73
CA MET A 1 32.51 18.40 -50.69
C MET A 1 33.16 17.20 -50.02
N GLN A 2 33.75 17.39 -48.83
CA GLN A 2 34.31 16.28 -48.03
C GLN A 2 33.21 15.69 -47.20
N GLN A 3 32.77 14.45 -47.54
CA GLN A 3 31.93 13.64 -46.66
C GLN A 3 32.74 13.30 -45.39
N ARG A 4 32.37 13.91 -44.27
CA ARG A 4 32.81 13.44 -42.95
C ARG A 4 32.26 12.03 -42.74
N LYS A 5 33.14 11.02 -42.96
CA LYS A 5 32.88 9.67 -42.45
C LYS A 5 32.69 9.80 -40.92
N ALA A 6 31.47 9.67 -40.46
CA ALA A 6 31.23 9.47 -39.05
C ALA A 6 31.96 8.17 -38.65
N GLY A 7 33.10 8.33 -38.00
CA GLY A 7 33.84 7.20 -37.47
C GLY A 7 32.95 6.43 -36.52
N ARG A 8 32.75 5.15 -36.78
CA ARG A 8 32.11 4.25 -35.83
C ARG A 8 32.91 4.35 -34.53
N PRO A 9 32.27 4.60 -33.36
CA PRO A 9 32.99 4.63 -32.10
C PRO A 9 33.73 3.30 -31.91
N SER A 10 35.01 3.36 -31.61
CA SER A 10 35.82 2.18 -31.32
C SER A 10 35.24 1.53 -30.06
N GLY A 11 35.00 0.22 -30.05
CA GLY A 11 34.41 -0.50 -28.92
C GLY A 11 33.02 -1.10 -29.17
N THR A 12 32.56 -1.13 -30.43
CA THR A 12 31.27 -1.76 -30.80
C THR A 12 31.35 -3.28 -30.96
N ASP A 13 32.51 -3.87 -30.74
CA ASP A 13 32.74 -5.33 -30.81
C ASP A 13 32.24 -6.09 -29.54
N GLY A 14 31.64 -5.40 -28.57
CA GLY A 14 31.14 -5.99 -27.33
C GLY A 14 32.18 -6.19 -26.24
N SER A 15 33.49 -5.91 -26.53
CA SER A 15 34.58 -6.02 -25.55
C SER A 15 34.73 -4.76 -24.69
N ASP A 16 34.25 -3.62 -25.18
CA ASP A 16 34.36 -2.34 -24.47
C ASP A 16 33.16 -2.11 -23.57
N PHE A 17 33.34 -2.41 -22.29
CA PHE A 17 32.33 -2.20 -21.23
C PHE A 17 31.99 -0.73 -20.98
N SER A 18 32.74 0.23 -21.50
CA SER A 18 32.52 1.67 -21.33
C SER A 18 31.23 2.16 -22.00
N TYR A 19 30.76 1.44 -23.05
CA TYR A 19 29.50 1.72 -23.73
C TYR A 19 28.27 0.98 -23.18
N ARG A 20 28.41 0.19 -22.11
CA ARG A 20 27.23 -0.35 -21.45
C ARG A 20 26.39 0.82 -20.95
N MET A 21 25.18 0.94 -21.48
CA MET A 21 24.20 1.89 -20.94
C MET A 21 24.10 1.68 -19.43
N VAL A 22 24.64 2.63 -18.67
CA VAL A 22 24.46 2.65 -17.21
C VAL A 22 22.98 2.90 -16.99
N VAL A 23 22.24 1.84 -16.64
CA VAL A 23 20.84 1.97 -16.30
C VAL A 23 20.74 2.92 -15.11
N ASP A 24 20.07 4.04 -15.30
CA ASP A 24 19.87 5.02 -14.23
C ASP A 24 19.35 4.30 -12.97
N SER A 25 20.01 4.54 -11.86
CA SER A 25 19.71 3.93 -10.55
C SER A 25 18.23 4.10 -10.14
N ARG A 26 17.53 5.07 -10.72
CA ARG A 26 16.08 5.30 -10.52
C ARG A 26 15.25 4.12 -11.03
N TYR A 27 15.57 3.55 -12.20
CA TYR A 27 14.83 2.40 -12.73
C TYR A 27 14.93 1.20 -11.82
N THR A 28 16.09 0.95 -11.24
CA THR A 28 16.28 -0.14 -10.27
C THR A 28 15.50 0.13 -8.98
N LYS A 29 15.48 1.39 -8.49
CA LYS A 29 14.69 1.79 -7.32
C LYS A 29 13.19 1.66 -7.57
N VAL A 30 12.71 2.07 -8.74
CA VAL A 30 11.30 1.91 -9.16
C VAL A 30 10.92 0.43 -9.24
N ALA A 31 11.76 -0.42 -9.84
CA ALA A 31 11.51 -1.86 -9.94
C ALA A 31 11.41 -2.51 -8.55
N LYS A 32 12.36 -2.23 -7.65
CA LYS A 32 12.33 -2.68 -6.25
C LYS A 32 11.10 -2.14 -5.50
N GLY A 33 10.77 -0.86 -5.69
CA GLY A 33 9.60 -0.24 -5.08
C GLY A 33 8.30 -0.90 -5.51
N LYS A 34 8.13 -1.21 -6.80
CA LYS A 34 6.97 -1.94 -7.32
C LYS A 34 6.85 -3.36 -6.75
N SER A 35 7.99 -4.06 -6.59
CA SER A 35 8.00 -5.40 -5.99
C SER A 35 7.59 -5.37 -4.53
N ARG A 36 8.13 -4.44 -3.73
CA ARG A 36 7.75 -4.24 -2.33
C ARG A 36 6.27 -3.86 -2.21
N HIS A 37 5.81 -2.93 -3.04
CA HIS A 37 4.41 -2.50 -3.02
C HIS A 37 3.45 -3.63 -3.39
N LYS A 38 3.83 -4.53 -4.32
CA LYS A 38 3.05 -5.75 -4.62
C LYS A 38 2.85 -6.62 -3.38
N ALA A 39 3.92 -6.88 -2.63
CA ALA A 39 3.84 -7.67 -1.40
C ALA A 39 2.96 -6.99 -0.34
N LEU A 40 3.10 -5.67 -0.17
CA LEU A 40 2.30 -4.91 0.78
C LEU A 40 0.81 -4.88 0.41
N ILE A 41 0.45 -4.69 -0.87
CA ILE A 41 -0.95 -4.79 -1.34
C ILE A 41 -1.52 -6.17 -1.03
N PHE A 42 -0.74 -7.24 -1.25
CA PHE A 42 -1.20 -8.60 -0.96
C PHE A 42 -1.47 -8.79 0.54
N ILE A 43 -0.56 -8.34 1.40
CA ILE A 43 -0.73 -8.40 2.85
C ILE A 43 -1.94 -7.56 3.29
N GLN A 44 -2.08 -6.34 2.79
CA GLN A 44 -3.24 -5.50 3.07
C GLN A 44 -4.55 -6.15 2.60
N GLY A 45 -4.53 -6.86 1.46
CA GLY A 45 -5.68 -7.61 0.97
C GLY A 45 -6.13 -8.68 1.96
N ILE A 46 -5.19 -9.40 2.60
CA ILE A 46 -5.50 -10.37 3.63
C ILE A 46 -6.15 -9.69 4.84
N PHE A 47 -5.57 -8.60 5.35
CA PHE A 47 -6.16 -7.85 6.48
C PHE A 47 -7.55 -7.33 6.12
N GLN A 48 -7.74 -6.83 4.91
CA GLN A 48 -9.02 -6.31 4.44
C GLN A 48 -10.10 -7.40 4.37
N LEU A 49 -9.73 -8.62 3.96
CA LEU A 49 -10.65 -9.76 3.98
C LEU A 49 -11.02 -10.16 5.41
N ILE A 50 -10.06 -10.12 6.34
CA ILE A 50 -10.34 -10.38 7.76
C ILE A 50 -11.28 -9.31 8.32
N GLU A 51 -11.03 -8.03 8.07
CA GLU A 51 -11.94 -6.93 8.47
C GLU A 51 -13.35 -7.12 7.90
N LEU A 52 -13.47 -7.52 6.63
CA LEU A 52 -14.76 -7.80 6.02
C LEU A 52 -15.50 -8.94 6.74
N LEU A 53 -14.79 -9.99 7.15
CA LEU A 53 -15.38 -11.08 7.95
C LEU A 53 -15.94 -10.55 9.29
N TYR A 54 -15.23 -9.65 9.97
CA TYR A 54 -15.70 -9.03 11.21
C TYR A 54 -16.96 -8.17 11.01
N VAL A 55 -17.14 -7.59 9.82
CA VAL A 55 -18.38 -6.86 9.48
C VAL A 55 -19.53 -7.83 9.19
N VAL A 56 -19.27 -8.91 8.47
CA VAL A 56 -20.31 -9.83 7.99
C VAL A 56 -20.79 -10.80 9.09
N LEU A 57 -19.90 -11.29 9.97
CA LEU A 57 -20.23 -12.26 11.00
C LEU A 57 -21.33 -11.77 12.00
N PRO A 58 -21.31 -10.52 12.50
CA PRO A 58 -22.40 -10.02 13.36
C PRO A 58 -23.74 -9.96 12.61
N ILE A 59 -23.73 -9.55 11.34
CA ILE A 59 -24.93 -9.46 10.50
C ILE A 59 -25.56 -10.85 10.32
N SER A 60 -24.76 -11.88 10.08
CA SER A 60 -25.26 -13.27 9.95
C SER A 60 -25.90 -13.81 11.23
N LYS A 61 -25.59 -13.21 12.38
CA LYS A 61 -26.18 -13.51 13.70
C LYS A 61 -27.36 -12.62 14.06
N GLY A 62 -27.90 -11.85 13.09
CA GLY A 62 -29.04 -10.97 13.28
C GLY A 62 -28.76 -9.67 14.04
N LYS A 63 -27.48 -9.29 14.18
CA LYS A 63 -27.11 -7.97 14.74
C LYS A 63 -27.17 -6.90 13.65
N ASP A 64 -27.50 -5.67 14.05
CA ASP A 64 -27.51 -4.53 13.14
C ASP A 64 -26.12 -4.29 12.53
N PRO A 65 -26.05 -3.99 11.21
CA PRO A 65 -24.80 -3.73 10.54
C PRO A 65 -24.16 -2.43 11.05
N ASN A 66 -22.87 -2.50 11.40
CA ASN A 66 -22.11 -1.30 11.68
C ASN A 66 -21.73 -0.61 10.36
N MET A 67 -22.49 0.45 10.00
CA MET A 67 -22.31 1.17 8.73
C MET A 67 -20.93 1.80 8.58
N LEU A 68 -20.29 2.23 9.69
CA LEU A 68 -18.93 2.78 9.65
C LEU A 68 -17.90 1.70 9.30
N ALA A 69 -18.00 0.53 9.93
CA ALA A 69 -17.12 -0.60 9.64
C ALA A 69 -17.34 -1.12 8.21
N ALA A 70 -18.59 -1.19 7.74
CA ALA A 70 -18.90 -1.58 6.37
C ALA A 70 -18.33 -0.58 5.36
N SER A 71 -18.50 0.72 5.58
CA SER A 71 -17.97 1.76 4.69
C SER A 71 -16.44 1.77 4.64
N SER A 72 -15.76 1.62 5.78
CA SER A 72 -14.29 1.53 5.82
C SER A 72 -13.77 0.33 5.01
N SER A 73 -14.39 -0.83 5.17
CA SER A 73 -14.04 -2.04 4.42
C SER A 73 -14.23 -1.88 2.91
N VAL A 74 -15.33 -1.29 2.46
CA VAL A 74 -15.60 -1.03 1.04
C VAL A 74 -14.58 -0.05 0.46
N ILE A 75 -14.32 1.07 1.15
CA ILE A 75 -13.31 2.06 0.74
C ILE A 75 -11.93 1.41 0.69
N GLY A 76 -11.59 0.59 1.67
CA GLY A 76 -10.34 -0.17 1.72
C GLY A 76 -10.17 -1.08 0.50
N LEU A 77 -11.16 -1.90 0.17
CA LEU A 77 -11.12 -2.78 -1.01
C LEU A 77 -10.95 -1.99 -2.32
N ILE A 78 -11.72 -0.90 -2.49
CA ILE A 78 -11.59 -0.04 -3.67
C ILE A 78 -10.18 0.56 -3.74
N SER A 79 -9.63 1.01 -2.61
CA SER A 79 -8.28 1.56 -2.57
C SER A 79 -7.23 0.56 -3.02
N LEU A 80 -7.33 -0.71 -2.60
CA LEU A 80 -6.41 -1.77 -3.02
C LEU A 80 -6.44 -2.01 -4.52
N LEU A 81 -7.63 -2.03 -5.14
CA LEU A 81 -7.77 -2.16 -6.59
C LEU A 81 -7.08 -1.01 -7.33
N ILE A 82 -7.26 0.22 -6.84
CA ILE A 82 -6.62 1.41 -7.41
C ILE A 82 -5.10 1.37 -7.22
N GLY A 83 -4.62 0.93 -6.05
CA GLY A 83 -3.21 0.76 -5.75
C GLY A 83 -2.53 -0.24 -6.70
N GLU A 84 -3.16 -1.39 -6.92
CA GLU A 84 -2.67 -2.40 -7.86
C GLU A 84 -2.66 -1.87 -9.29
N LEU A 85 -3.70 -1.15 -9.70
CA LEU A 85 -3.78 -0.53 -11.02
C LEU A 85 -2.68 0.53 -11.21
N GLY A 86 -2.43 1.35 -10.18
CA GLY A 86 -1.36 2.36 -10.17
C GLY A 86 0.02 1.73 -10.30
N ARG A 87 0.25 0.63 -9.59
CA ARG A 87 1.50 -0.14 -9.66
C ARG A 87 1.72 -0.73 -11.06
N ARG A 88 0.70 -1.40 -11.63
CA ARG A 88 0.79 -2.03 -12.96
C ARG A 88 1.01 -1.00 -14.05
N ARG A 89 0.24 0.07 -14.06
CA ARG A 89 0.29 1.12 -15.09
C ARG A 89 1.41 2.14 -14.86
N SER A 90 2.19 2.04 -13.76
CA SER A 90 3.25 2.99 -13.40
C SER A 90 2.81 4.45 -13.39
N ARG A 91 1.57 4.72 -13.01
CA ARG A 91 1.01 6.07 -12.96
C ARG A 91 1.00 6.60 -11.53
N ALA A 92 1.79 7.64 -11.28
CA ALA A 92 1.87 8.30 -9.98
C ALA A 92 0.52 8.85 -9.50
N GLY A 93 -0.37 9.28 -10.41
CA GLY A 93 -1.71 9.76 -10.06
C GLY A 93 -2.55 8.71 -9.34
N PHE A 94 -2.61 7.48 -9.85
CA PHE A 94 -3.33 6.38 -9.19
C PHE A 94 -2.73 6.02 -7.83
N LEU A 95 -1.40 6.08 -7.70
CA LEU A 95 -0.75 5.81 -6.43
C LEU A 95 -1.04 6.89 -5.38
N ARG A 96 -1.13 8.17 -5.78
CA ARG A 96 -1.56 9.26 -4.89
C ARG A 96 -3.00 9.08 -4.45
N PHE A 97 -3.89 8.73 -5.39
CA PHE A 97 -5.29 8.49 -5.09
C PHE A 97 -5.46 7.28 -4.14
N TYR A 98 -4.70 6.20 -4.39
CA TYR A 98 -4.62 5.06 -3.49
C TYR A 98 -4.22 5.48 -2.08
N LEU A 99 -3.16 6.30 -1.91
CA LEU A 99 -2.74 6.80 -0.60
C LEU A 99 -3.85 7.56 0.11
N ALA A 100 -4.53 8.47 -0.58
CA ALA A 100 -5.62 9.24 0.00
C ALA A 100 -6.77 8.33 0.45
N MET A 101 -7.23 7.43 -0.42
CA MET A 101 -8.34 6.51 -0.12
C MET A 101 -8.00 5.53 1.01
N SER A 102 -6.80 4.94 0.98
CA SER A 102 -6.37 4.00 2.03
C SER A 102 -6.19 4.69 3.38
N THR A 103 -5.73 5.94 3.41
CA THR A 103 -5.63 6.73 4.65
C THR A 103 -7.02 7.03 5.22
N ILE A 104 -8.00 7.39 4.39
CA ILE A 104 -9.39 7.60 4.81
C ILE A 104 -9.98 6.31 5.38
N ALA A 105 -9.78 5.16 4.70
CA ALA A 105 -10.27 3.87 5.18
C ALA A 105 -9.72 3.54 6.58
N VAL A 106 -8.41 3.73 6.77
CA VAL A 106 -7.76 3.48 8.07
C VAL A 106 -8.26 4.43 9.16
N LEU A 107 -8.45 5.72 8.86
CA LEU A 107 -9.00 6.66 9.82
C LEU A 107 -10.42 6.28 10.24
N LEU A 108 -11.26 5.81 9.30
CA LEU A 108 -12.59 5.31 9.60
C LEU A 108 -12.55 4.04 10.46
N SER A 109 -11.63 3.11 10.18
CA SER A 109 -11.44 1.90 10.99
C SER A 109 -11.01 2.25 12.42
N ILE A 110 -10.07 3.18 12.60
CA ILE A 110 -9.65 3.66 13.92
C ILE A 110 -10.82 4.32 14.64
N PHE A 111 -11.56 5.18 13.97
CA PHE A 111 -12.71 5.85 14.57
C PHE A 111 -13.78 4.85 15.00
N CYS A 112 -14.06 3.84 14.18
CA CYS A 112 -14.96 2.75 14.52
C CYS A 112 -14.49 1.99 15.78
N ALA A 113 -13.21 1.63 15.84
CA ALA A 113 -12.64 0.92 16.98
C ALA A 113 -12.69 1.74 18.28
N VAL A 114 -12.36 3.02 18.22
CA VAL A 114 -12.41 3.92 19.39
C VAL A 114 -13.86 4.18 19.83
N SER A 115 -14.82 4.22 18.90
CA SER A 115 -16.25 4.38 19.22
C SER A 115 -16.89 3.12 19.78
N SER A 116 -16.25 1.97 19.60
CA SER A 116 -16.72 0.69 20.14
C SER A 116 -16.31 0.53 21.61
N ARG A 117 -17.30 0.45 22.49
CA ARG A 117 -17.05 0.23 23.93
C ARG A 117 -16.32 -1.09 24.19
N SER A 118 -16.63 -2.15 23.44
CA SER A 118 -15.99 -3.45 23.57
C SER A 118 -14.48 -3.40 23.30
N THR A 119 -14.06 -2.64 22.29
CA THR A 119 -12.63 -2.46 21.98
C THR A 119 -11.88 -1.74 23.09
N LEU A 120 -12.47 -0.69 23.66
CA LEU A 120 -11.87 0.06 24.77
C LEU A 120 -11.75 -0.80 26.04
N GLU A 121 -12.77 -1.59 26.36
CA GLU A 121 -12.76 -2.50 27.52
C GLU A 121 -11.67 -3.56 27.40
N VAL A 122 -11.47 -4.14 26.22
CA VAL A 122 -10.40 -5.13 25.98
C VAL A 122 -9.00 -4.53 26.18
N ILE A 123 -8.80 -3.27 25.79
CA ILE A 123 -7.52 -2.58 25.98
C ILE A 123 -7.28 -2.25 27.47
N GLN A 124 -8.33 -1.87 28.20
CA GLN A 124 -8.21 -1.43 29.59
C GLN A 124 -8.18 -2.56 30.61
N ASN A 125 -8.85 -3.70 30.33
CA ASN A 125 -8.99 -4.83 31.26
C ASN A 125 -8.34 -6.11 30.72
N PRO A 126 -7.03 -6.32 30.92
CA PRO A 126 -6.36 -7.54 30.49
C PRO A 126 -6.92 -8.84 31.11
N ALA A 127 -7.54 -8.76 32.29
CA ALA A 127 -8.13 -9.92 32.98
C ALA A 127 -9.31 -10.55 32.21
N GLU A 128 -9.97 -9.80 31.32
CA GLU A 128 -11.11 -10.27 30.54
C GLU A 128 -10.72 -10.84 29.16
N TRP A 129 -9.45 -10.95 28.82
CA TRP A 129 -8.98 -11.41 27.53
C TRP A 129 -9.45 -12.83 27.17
N GLU A 130 -9.59 -13.70 28.19
CA GLU A 130 -10.08 -15.06 27.95
C GLU A 130 -11.55 -15.11 27.49
N THR A 131 -12.37 -14.18 27.97
CA THR A 131 -13.80 -14.11 27.65
C THR A 131 -14.06 -13.33 26.35
N LYS A 132 -13.19 -12.36 26.02
CA LYS A 132 -13.33 -11.44 24.86
C LYS A 132 -12.31 -11.71 23.76
N LYS A 133 -12.02 -13.00 23.49
CA LYS A 133 -11.01 -13.42 22.46
C LYS A 133 -11.29 -12.84 21.08
N PHE A 134 -12.56 -12.71 20.71
CA PHE A 134 -12.95 -12.20 19.39
C PHE A 134 -12.56 -10.73 19.22
N GLU A 135 -12.89 -9.89 20.19
CA GLU A 135 -12.56 -8.47 20.21
C GLU A 135 -11.04 -8.24 20.34
N LEU A 136 -10.34 -9.12 21.05
CA LEU A 136 -8.89 -9.09 21.14
C LEU A 136 -8.22 -9.33 19.78
N ILE A 137 -8.71 -10.32 19.03
CA ILE A 137 -8.19 -10.63 17.69
C ILE A 137 -8.49 -9.46 16.74
N GLU A 138 -9.71 -8.91 16.79
CA GLU A 138 -10.10 -7.75 15.99
C GLU A 138 -9.16 -6.56 16.23
N THR A 139 -8.91 -6.22 17.50
CA THR A 139 -8.00 -5.14 17.88
C THR A 139 -6.56 -5.42 17.41
N THR A 140 -6.09 -6.65 17.52
CA THR A 140 -4.76 -7.06 17.07
C THR A 140 -4.63 -6.93 15.55
N VAL A 141 -5.62 -7.37 14.79
CA VAL A 141 -5.67 -7.24 13.32
C VAL A 141 -5.62 -5.76 12.91
N LEU A 142 -6.38 -4.91 13.60
CA LEU A 142 -6.37 -3.47 13.35
C LEU A 142 -4.98 -2.86 13.59
N LEU A 143 -4.32 -3.18 14.70
CA LEU A 143 -2.98 -2.68 15.02
C LEU A 143 -1.93 -3.14 13.99
N LEU A 144 -1.97 -4.41 13.60
CA LEU A 144 -1.08 -4.95 12.56
C LEU A 144 -1.37 -4.30 11.21
N GLY A 145 -2.64 -4.08 10.87
CA GLY A 145 -3.06 -3.35 9.67
C GLY A 145 -2.50 -1.93 9.63
N LEU A 146 -2.51 -1.21 10.76
CA LEU A 146 -1.90 0.12 10.89
C LEU A 146 -0.39 0.09 10.62
N LEU A 147 0.33 -0.87 11.17
CA LEU A 147 1.77 -1.02 10.91
C LEU A 147 2.04 -1.26 9.42
N VAL A 148 1.30 -2.17 8.79
CA VAL A 148 1.43 -2.42 7.35
C VAL A 148 1.11 -1.18 6.54
N GLN A 149 0.12 -0.39 6.95
CA GLN A 149 -0.23 0.87 6.29
C GLN A 149 0.91 1.90 6.36
N MET A 150 1.58 2.03 7.49
CA MET A 150 2.75 2.92 7.65
C MET A 150 3.88 2.54 6.67
N PHE A 151 4.21 1.24 6.58
CA PHE A 151 5.19 0.75 5.60
C PHE A 151 4.75 0.99 4.16
N THR A 152 3.46 0.85 3.88
CA THR A 152 2.90 1.09 2.55
C THR A 152 3.01 2.57 2.17
N ILE A 153 2.63 3.49 3.04
CA ILE A 153 2.75 4.93 2.81
C ILE A 153 4.20 5.28 2.46
N SER A 154 5.16 4.84 3.27
CA SER A 154 6.59 5.08 3.04
C SER A 154 7.05 4.53 1.68
N THR A 155 6.66 3.29 1.35
CA THR A 155 7.03 2.64 0.09
C THR A 155 6.43 3.36 -1.11
N VAL A 156 5.16 3.77 -1.05
CA VAL A 156 4.46 4.42 -2.16
C VAL A 156 4.97 5.86 -2.36
N ILE A 157 5.26 6.61 -1.31
CA ILE A 157 5.88 7.93 -1.41
C ILE A 157 7.24 7.83 -2.09
N SER A 158 8.08 6.87 -1.67
CA SER A 158 9.37 6.61 -2.30
C SER A 158 9.23 6.22 -3.77
N LEU A 159 8.22 5.39 -4.09
CA LEU A 159 7.93 4.96 -5.45
C LEU A 159 7.51 6.15 -6.33
N ILE A 160 6.61 7.00 -5.86
CA ILE A 160 6.14 8.19 -6.56
C ILE A 160 7.31 9.15 -6.82
N SER A 161 8.15 9.39 -5.80
CA SER A 161 9.32 10.26 -5.91
C SER A 161 10.30 9.78 -7.00
N ASN A 162 10.54 8.47 -7.07
CA ASN A 162 11.43 7.91 -8.08
C ASN A 162 10.81 7.84 -9.49
N MET A 163 9.47 7.86 -9.61
CA MET A 163 8.76 7.93 -10.90
C MET A 163 8.66 9.36 -11.45
N SER A 164 8.80 10.37 -10.60
CA SER A 164 8.72 11.77 -11.03
C SER A 164 9.98 12.15 -11.83
N PRO A 165 9.86 12.91 -12.96
CA PRO A 165 11.01 13.37 -13.69
C PRO A 165 11.90 14.26 -12.79
N PRO A 166 13.23 14.30 -13.04
CA PRO A 166 14.12 15.18 -12.31
C PRO A 166 13.64 16.62 -12.49
N LYS A 167 13.53 17.37 -11.39
CA LYS A 167 13.34 18.81 -11.49
C LYS A 167 14.52 19.34 -12.28
N LYS A 168 14.26 19.98 -13.42
CA LYS A 168 15.31 20.74 -14.13
C LYS A 168 15.86 21.75 -13.11
N ALA A 169 17.18 21.71 -12.90
CA ALA A 169 17.84 22.78 -12.18
C ALA A 169 17.59 24.06 -12.99
N SER A 170 16.86 24.97 -12.41
CA SER A 170 16.62 26.32 -12.91
C SER A 170 17.88 27.14 -12.66
#